data_49dd62fa6bcdaba8c6d454352f106e79
#
_entry.id   49dd62fa6bcdaba8c6d454352f106e79
#
_cell.length_a   1.000
_cell.length_b   1.000
_cell.length_c   1.000
_cell.angle_alpha   90.00
_cell.angle_beta   90.00
_cell.angle_gamma   90.00
#
_symmetry.space_group_name_H-M   'P 1'
#
loop_
_entity.id
_entity.type
_entity.pdbx_description
1 polymer ?
#
loop_
_entity_poly.entity_id
_entity_poly.type
_entity_poly.pdbx_seq_one_letter_code
_entity_poly.pdbx_strand_id
1 'polypeptide(L)'
;MYGSMKTHLEEALSSIEADGLFKKERVIVSVQDASIRLDDGSEVLNFCANNYLGLSSHPRVVDAAKRAIDERGFGMSSVRFI
;
A
#
# COMPACT_ATOMS: atom_id res chain seq x y z
N MET A 1 26.92 -4.58 -3.39
CA MET A 1 26.33 -5.83 -3.87
C MET A 1 25.91 -5.80 -5.35
N TYR A 2 25.43 -4.73 -5.95
CA TYR A 2 25.06 -4.74 -7.38
C TYR A 2 25.97 -3.92 -8.30
N GLY A 3 27.21 -3.61 -7.90
CA GLY A 3 28.26 -3.05 -8.76
C GLY A 3 27.76 -2.19 -9.93
N SER A 4 28.04 -2.60 -11.16
CA SER A 4 27.60 -1.92 -12.39
C SER A 4 26.08 -1.84 -12.58
N MET A 5 25.30 -2.74 -11.98
CA MET A 5 23.83 -2.71 -12.05
C MET A 5 23.27 -1.45 -11.38
N LYS A 6 23.86 -1.00 -10.27
CA LYS A 6 23.43 0.22 -9.59
C LYS A 6 23.54 1.43 -10.52
N THR A 7 24.70 1.60 -11.16
CA THR A 7 24.94 2.69 -12.12
C THR A 7 23.94 2.63 -13.28
N HIS A 8 23.73 1.45 -13.83
CA HIS A 8 22.76 1.26 -14.91
C HIS A 8 21.32 1.65 -14.50
N LEU A 9 20.89 1.28 -13.29
CA LEU A 9 19.57 1.64 -12.79
C LEU A 9 19.45 3.15 -12.52
N GLU A 10 20.47 3.78 -11.97
CA GLU A 10 20.51 5.23 -11.73
C GLU A 10 20.45 6.01 -13.05
N GLU A 11 21.18 5.59 -14.07
CA GLU A 11 21.15 6.19 -15.40
C GLU A 11 19.76 6.02 -16.06
N ALA A 12 19.17 4.82 -15.97
CA ALA A 12 17.85 4.55 -16.52
C ALA A 12 16.77 5.42 -15.84
N LEU A 13 16.79 5.53 -14.51
CA LEU A 13 15.85 6.37 -13.76
C LEU A 13 16.03 7.84 -14.11
N SER A 14 17.25 8.33 -14.22
CA SER A 14 17.55 9.72 -14.61
C SER A 14 17.05 10.03 -16.03
N SER A 15 17.19 9.09 -16.96
CA SER A 15 16.64 9.24 -18.31
C SER A 15 15.11 9.31 -18.31
N ILE A 16 14.44 8.43 -17.56
CA ILE A 16 12.98 8.42 -17.42
C ILE A 16 12.48 9.76 -16.84
N GLU A 17 13.19 10.31 -15.85
CA GLU A 17 12.85 11.59 -15.24
C GLU A 17 13.08 12.75 -16.21
N ALA A 18 14.20 12.77 -16.93
CA ALA A 18 14.51 13.79 -17.93
C ALA A 18 13.51 13.81 -19.09
N ASP A 19 12.99 12.64 -19.47
CA ASP A 19 11.96 12.48 -20.50
C ASP A 19 10.54 12.84 -20.01
N GLY A 20 10.37 13.20 -18.72
CA GLY A 20 9.08 13.52 -18.13
C GLY A 20 8.16 12.32 -17.93
N LEU A 21 8.72 11.11 -17.97
CA LEU A 21 7.98 9.84 -17.86
C LEU A 21 7.98 9.27 -16.44
N PHE A 22 8.72 9.89 -15.51
CA PHE A 22 8.77 9.45 -14.12
C PHE A 22 7.44 9.72 -13.42
N LYS A 23 6.76 8.64 -13.01
CA LYS A 23 5.52 8.73 -12.25
C LYS A 23 5.83 8.87 -10.75
N LYS A 24 5.60 10.06 -10.21
CA LYS A 24 5.65 10.27 -8.77
C LYS A 24 4.39 9.70 -8.12
N GLU A 25 4.55 8.72 -7.25
CA GLU A 25 3.45 8.14 -6.49
C GLU A 25 3.03 9.07 -5.34
N ARG A 26 1.73 9.08 -5.05
CA ARG A 26 1.17 9.84 -3.92
C ARG A 26 1.11 8.94 -2.69
N VAL A 27 1.52 9.46 -1.55
CA VAL A 27 1.51 8.73 -0.29
C VAL A 27 0.21 9.00 0.46
N ILE A 28 -0.57 7.94 0.70
CA ILE A 28 -1.82 8.02 1.46
C ILE A 28 -1.48 7.93 2.95
N VAL A 29 -1.94 8.90 3.74
CA VAL A 29 -1.69 8.98 5.20
C VAL A 29 -2.97 8.84 6.05
N SER A 30 -4.07 8.44 5.44
CA SER A 30 -5.33 8.13 6.10
C SER A 30 -5.70 6.65 5.93
N VAL A 31 -6.78 6.22 6.57
CA VAL A 31 -7.43 4.94 6.25
C VAL A 31 -7.94 4.95 4.81
N GLN A 32 -8.10 3.76 4.22
CA GLN A 32 -8.69 3.61 2.89
C GLN A 32 -10.21 3.85 2.98
N ASP A 33 -10.66 4.90 2.30
CA ASP A 33 -12.07 5.28 2.22
C ASP A 33 -12.34 5.99 0.87
N ALA A 34 -13.57 6.43 0.66
CA ALA A 34 -13.96 7.23 -0.50
C ALA A 34 -13.24 8.57 -0.57
N SER A 35 -12.97 9.20 0.57
CA SER A 35 -12.08 10.36 0.72
C SER A 35 -10.83 9.95 1.48
N ILE A 36 -9.67 10.29 0.95
CA ILE A 36 -8.36 9.98 1.54
C ILE A 36 -7.51 11.23 1.65
N ARG A 37 -6.63 11.26 2.65
CA ARG A 37 -5.66 12.33 2.85
C ARG A 37 -4.27 11.89 2.38
N LEU A 38 -3.58 12.78 1.68
CA LEU A 38 -2.23 12.62 1.19
C LEU A 38 -1.21 13.28 2.14
N ASP A 39 0.06 12.92 1.97
CA ASP A 39 1.18 13.43 2.78
C ASP A 39 1.45 14.94 2.60
N ASP A 40 1.01 15.51 1.48
CA ASP A 40 1.03 16.96 1.23
C ASP A 40 -0.11 17.73 1.95
N GLY A 41 -0.96 17.02 2.70
CA GLY A 41 -2.10 17.55 3.42
C GLY A 41 -3.38 17.69 2.59
N SER A 42 -3.34 17.40 1.30
CA SER A 42 -4.53 17.46 0.45
C SER A 42 -5.49 16.30 0.74
N GLU A 43 -6.78 16.55 0.55
CA GLU A 43 -7.85 15.56 0.59
C GLU A 43 -8.38 15.32 -0.82
N VAL A 44 -8.47 14.05 -1.22
CA VAL A 44 -8.88 13.67 -2.57
C VAL A 44 -9.88 12.51 -2.54
N LEU A 45 -10.73 12.44 -3.57
CA LEU A 45 -11.61 11.30 -3.77
C LEU A 45 -10.82 10.13 -4.37
N ASN A 46 -10.99 8.95 -3.78
CA ASN A 46 -10.28 7.73 -4.15
C ASN A 46 -11.13 6.85 -5.07
N PHE A 47 -10.90 6.96 -6.37
CA PHE A 47 -11.54 6.12 -7.39
C PHE A 47 -10.74 4.86 -7.76
N CYS A 48 -9.57 4.66 -7.15
CA CYS A 48 -8.62 3.59 -7.52
C CYS A 48 -8.59 2.44 -6.51
N ALA A 49 -9.40 2.47 -5.44
CA ALA A 49 -9.40 1.45 -4.42
C ALA A 49 -10.27 0.24 -4.79
N ASN A 50 -9.78 -0.97 -4.50
CA ASN A 50 -10.56 -2.20 -4.54
C ASN A 50 -11.34 -2.40 -3.23
N ASN A 51 -12.12 -1.39 -2.84
CA ASN A 51 -12.90 -1.34 -1.60
C ASN A 51 -14.40 -1.18 -1.90
N TYR A 52 -14.89 -1.99 -2.81
CA TYR A 52 -16.24 -1.87 -3.39
C TYR A 52 -17.38 -1.90 -2.37
N LEU A 53 -17.20 -2.60 -1.26
CA LEU A 53 -18.19 -2.70 -0.18
C LEU A 53 -17.89 -1.77 1.01
N GLY A 54 -16.83 -0.96 0.95
CA GLY A 54 -16.42 -0.08 2.03
C GLY A 54 -16.00 -0.80 3.32
N LEU A 55 -15.50 -2.04 3.22
CA LEU A 55 -15.21 -2.88 4.38
C LEU A 55 -13.77 -2.77 4.90
N SER A 56 -12.85 -2.19 4.12
CA SER A 56 -11.42 -2.16 4.47
C SER A 56 -11.12 -1.46 5.79
N SER A 57 -11.91 -0.45 6.16
CA SER A 57 -11.81 0.30 7.43
C SER A 57 -13.05 0.18 8.31
N HIS A 58 -13.99 -0.73 7.97
CA HIS A 58 -15.23 -0.88 8.72
C HIS A 58 -14.95 -1.36 10.16
N PRO A 59 -15.45 -0.67 11.22
CA PRO A 59 -15.07 -0.94 12.61
C PRO A 59 -15.25 -2.40 13.02
N ARG A 60 -16.37 -3.02 12.67
CA ARG A 60 -16.63 -4.43 12.99
C ARG A 60 -15.63 -5.41 12.35
N VAL A 61 -15.15 -5.11 11.15
CA VAL A 61 -14.14 -5.92 10.43
C VAL A 61 -12.78 -5.73 11.09
N VAL A 62 -12.42 -4.49 11.39
CA VAL A 62 -11.15 -4.14 12.07
C VAL A 62 -11.10 -4.80 13.46
N ASP A 63 -12.17 -4.72 14.23
CA ASP A 63 -12.24 -5.34 15.57
C ASP A 63 -12.19 -6.87 15.51
N ALA A 64 -12.83 -7.48 14.51
CA ALA A 64 -12.73 -8.92 14.30
C ALA A 64 -11.31 -9.36 13.97
N ALA A 65 -10.61 -8.60 13.11
CA ALA A 65 -9.22 -8.86 12.78
C ALA A 65 -8.29 -8.74 13.99
N LYS A 66 -8.45 -7.70 14.81
CA LYS A 66 -7.69 -7.51 16.06
C LYS A 66 -7.89 -8.70 17.01
N ARG A 67 -9.14 -9.10 17.28
CA ARG A 67 -9.44 -10.26 18.12
C ARG A 67 -8.82 -11.54 17.59
N ALA A 68 -8.89 -11.77 16.28
CA ALA A 68 -8.29 -12.97 15.67
C ALA A 68 -6.77 -12.99 15.83
N ILE A 69 -6.10 -11.84 15.73
CA ILE A 69 -4.66 -11.73 15.97
C ILE A 69 -4.33 -12.00 17.43
N ASP A 70 -5.09 -11.45 18.37
CA ASP A 70 -4.89 -11.65 19.81
C ASP A 70 -5.10 -13.11 20.22
N GLU A 71 -6.10 -13.79 19.65
CA GLU A 71 -6.44 -15.17 19.98
C GLU A 71 -5.56 -16.21 19.30
N ARG A 72 -5.09 -15.95 18.08
CA ARG A 72 -4.48 -16.95 17.19
C ARG A 72 -3.10 -16.57 16.64
N GLY A 73 -2.63 -15.36 16.87
CA GLY A 73 -1.40 -14.81 16.29
C GLY A 73 -1.58 -14.35 14.85
N PHE A 74 -0.51 -13.79 14.29
CA PHE A 74 -0.54 -13.19 12.95
C PHE A 74 -0.70 -14.20 11.81
N GLY A 75 -0.03 -15.33 11.89
CA GLY A 75 0.06 -16.30 10.79
C GLY A 75 -0.52 -17.66 11.13
N MET A 76 -1.22 -18.25 10.17
CA MET A 76 -1.76 -19.60 10.27
C MET A 76 -0.72 -20.70 10.00
N SER A 77 0.54 -20.44 10.08
CA SER A 77 1.78 -21.21 9.82
C SER A 77 1.65 -22.73 9.97
N SER A 78 0.66 -23.33 9.32
CA SER A 78 0.33 -24.75 9.42
C SER A 78 -0.01 -25.32 8.05
N VAL A 79 0.09 -26.63 7.92
CA VAL A 79 -0.34 -27.38 6.73
C VAL A 79 -1.64 -28.12 7.00
N ARG A 80 -2.49 -28.19 5.98
CA ARG A 80 -3.86 -28.69 6.13
C ARG A 80 -3.95 -30.21 6.41
N PHE A 81 -2.94 -30.97 6.00
CA PHE A 81 -2.99 -32.43 5.98
C PHE A 81 -2.05 -33.09 7.02
N ILE A 82 -1.78 -32.43 8.12
CA ILE A 82 -1.08 -33.03 9.25
C ILE A 82 -2.09 -33.27 10.38
#